data_9ad72934dd10d9c6eff67e934d36263a
#
_entry.id   9ad72934dd10d9c6eff67e934d36263a
#
_cell.length_a   1.000
_cell.length_b   1.000
_cell.length_c   1.000
_cell.angle_alpha   90.00
_cell.angle_beta   90.00
_cell.angle_gamma   90.00
#
_symmetry.space_group_name_H-M   'P 1'
#
loop_
_entity.id
_entity.type
_entity.pdbx_description
1 polymer ?
#
loop_
_entity_poly.entity_id
_entity_poly.type
_entity_poly.pdbx_seq_one_letter_code
_entity_poly.pdbx_strand_id
1 'polypeptide(L)'
;MILRCDKMDRLFNLSQLHKNASSEDLKQGSFGIEWEGLRVRENGELSLSPHPEIFGNKLSNPYITTDFSESQIEIITPTFDTIDEAFSFFSFMSDLVNSSLDDDEFLWFQSLPCILPDSSEIPIAKYKGRELAEESMEYRKGLAKKYGLRKQLISGIHFNFSFKEELLEKLYENLDISEIESDEDSRISYKEFKNMLYLKISRNYIRYVWLIIYLTGCSVAAHDTFTPECTKLMEHSDNRGGVYSERGPSFRNASCGYKNLVHLYPSYHSVEEFTRDVQSFIDEGHLSQAKELYTQIRLKPKDPSDVLSSLRNDGIQYLEVRTLDINPFYKCGLIKKDMDFLHLFLIYTLIAEESDYENWQEEALYNEEMAAEAAYDFNMKLLKDGEEISLEEWGLRILDEIDDMCRTLGIGSRSLIDSMRQRIADPSLTYGKGLIRLIKEEGYINSQIKLSKINKITSKYLLENTDLLDDDRFKEYVPIALQGAKK
;
A
#
# COMPACT_ATOMS: atom_id res chain seq x y z
N MET A 1 -19.77 15.55 -17.17
CA MET A 1 -18.98 16.69 -17.76
C MET A 1 -17.51 16.42 -17.43
N ILE A 2 -16.63 16.26 -18.44
CA ILE A 2 -15.20 16.06 -18.22
C ILE A 2 -14.60 17.45 -18.00
N LEU A 3 -14.17 17.73 -16.77
CA LEU A 3 -13.42 18.96 -16.49
C LEU A 3 -11.97 18.77 -16.97
N ARG A 4 -11.43 19.74 -17.67
CA ARG A 4 -10.02 19.76 -18.07
C ARG A 4 -9.13 19.97 -16.84
N CYS A 5 -7.86 19.55 -16.91
CA CYS A 5 -6.89 19.65 -15.81
C CYS A 5 -6.82 21.07 -15.22
N ASP A 6 -6.83 22.12 -16.07
CA ASP A 6 -6.80 23.52 -15.64
C ASP A 6 -7.97 23.92 -14.71
N LYS A 7 -9.15 23.34 -14.91
CA LYS A 7 -10.31 23.58 -14.04
C LYS A 7 -10.18 22.84 -12.72
N MET A 8 -9.65 21.61 -12.74
CA MET A 8 -9.40 20.85 -11.52
C MET A 8 -8.36 21.53 -10.63
N ASP A 9 -7.30 22.10 -11.23
CA ASP A 9 -6.27 22.82 -10.50
C ASP A 9 -6.77 24.14 -9.88
N ARG A 10 -7.75 24.80 -10.49
CA ARG A 10 -8.43 25.96 -9.88
C ARG A 10 -9.24 25.60 -8.66
N LEU A 11 -9.91 24.42 -8.69
CA LEU A 11 -10.73 23.94 -7.57
C LEU A 11 -9.90 23.44 -6.40
N PHE A 12 -8.86 22.69 -6.70
CA PHE A 12 -8.04 21.98 -5.71
C PHE A 12 -6.59 22.46 -5.81
N ASN A 13 -6.29 23.55 -5.12
CA ASN A 13 -4.94 24.12 -5.00
C ASN A 13 -4.65 24.55 -3.58
N LEU A 14 -3.37 24.90 -3.33
CA LEU A 14 -2.91 25.27 -2.00
C LEU A 14 -3.67 26.47 -1.41
N SER A 15 -3.98 27.49 -2.24
CA SER A 15 -4.71 28.68 -1.77
C SER A 15 -6.14 28.35 -1.30
N GLN A 16 -6.85 27.53 -2.08
CA GLN A 16 -8.20 27.09 -1.73
C GLN A 16 -8.20 26.23 -0.47
N LEU A 17 -7.24 25.31 -0.35
CA LEU A 17 -7.13 24.46 0.82
C LEU A 17 -6.76 25.29 2.08
N HIS A 18 -5.81 26.22 1.97
CA HIS A 18 -5.42 27.11 3.07
C HIS A 18 -6.57 28.00 3.54
N LYS A 19 -7.40 28.50 2.62
CA LYS A 19 -8.57 29.34 2.95
C LYS A 19 -9.66 28.58 3.68
N ASN A 20 -9.87 27.30 3.33
CA ASN A 20 -11.05 26.54 3.72
C ASN A 20 -10.79 25.41 4.73
N ALA A 21 -9.55 25.04 5.00
CA ALA A 21 -9.19 23.98 5.95
C ALA A 21 -8.26 24.53 7.06
N SER A 22 -8.51 24.17 8.30
CA SER A 22 -7.55 24.38 9.38
C SER A 22 -6.47 23.30 9.39
N SER A 23 -5.37 23.55 10.09
CA SER A 23 -4.32 22.52 10.28
C SER A 23 -4.86 21.29 11.02
N GLU A 24 -5.85 21.45 11.90
CA GLU A 24 -6.47 20.33 12.62
C GLU A 24 -7.37 19.50 11.70
N ASP A 25 -8.18 20.15 10.84
CA ASP A 25 -8.98 19.45 9.82
C ASP A 25 -8.11 18.54 8.92
N LEU A 26 -6.90 19.02 8.56
CA LEU A 26 -5.98 18.32 7.66
C LEU A 26 -5.15 17.22 8.35
N LYS A 27 -5.01 17.25 9.69
CA LYS A 27 -4.36 16.18 10.45
C LYS A 27 -5.29 15.00 10.72
N GLN A 28 -6.58 15.23 10.67
CA GLN A 28 -7.60 14.22 10.86
C GLN A 28 -8.04 13.61 9.51
N GLY A 29 -8.50 12.38 9.58
CA GLY A 29 -9.01 11.63 8.44
C GLY A 29 -9.73 10.38 8.91
N SER A 30 -9.95 9.45 8.01
CA SER A 30 -10.24 8.06 8.36
C SER A 30 -9.08 7.21 7.85
N PHE A 31 -8.29 6.69 8.78
CA PHE A 31 -7.06 5.95 8.51
C PHE A 31 -7.22 4.49 8.87
N GLY A 32 -6.87 3.59 7.95
CA GLY A 32 -6.83 2.15 8.19
C GLY A 32 -5.57 1.53 7.61
N ILE A 33 -5.16 0.40 8.16
CA ILE A 33 -3.97 -0.35 7.73
C ILE A 33 -4.39 -1.79 7.50
N GLU A 34 -3.97 -2.35 6.36
CA GLU A 34 -3.99 -3.77 6.07
C GLU A 34 -2.54 -4.23 5.89
N TRP A 35 -2.14 -5.27 6.58
CA TRP A 35 -0.80 -5.83 6.50
C TRP A 35 -0.89 -7.31 6.19
N GLU A 36 -0.22 -7.73 5.15
CA GLU A 36 -0.11 -9.12 4.74
C GLU A 36 1.30 -9.64 5.05
N GLY A 37 1.43 -10.87 5.51
CA GLY A 37 2.74 -11.45 5.75
C GLY A 37 2.71 -12.97 5.88
N LEU A 38 3.77 -13.61 5.40
CA LEU A 38 3.92 -15.05 5.46
C LEU A 38 4.30 -15.51 6.87
N ARG A 39 3.92 -16.74 7.21
CA ARG A 39 4.46 -17.49 8.35
C ARG A 39 5.57 -18.39 7.85
N VAL A 40 6.68 -18.41 8.59
CA VAL A 40 7.87 -19.19 8.25
C VAL A 40 8.34 -20.02 9.42
N ARG A 41 9.05 -21.09 9.11
CA ARG A 41 9.77 -21.91 10.08
C ARG A 41 11.16 -21.33 10.38
N GLU A 42 11.81 -21.84 11.42
CA GLU A 42 13.13 -21.38 11.86
C GLU A 42 14.20 -21.49 10.77
N ASN A 43 14.08 -22.43 9.86
CA ASN A 43 14.99 -22.63 8.73
C ASN A 43 14.72 -21.72 7.52
N GLY A 44 13.69 -20.84 7.61
CA GLY A 44 13.30 -19.92 6.54
C GLY A 44 12.34 -20.51 5.52
N GLU A 45 11.88 -21.76 5.68
CA GLU A 45 10.88 -22.36 4.82
C GLU A 45 9.46 -21.81 5.13
N LEU A 46 8.63 -21.72 4.11
CA LEU A 46 7.22 -21.38 4.25
C LEU A 46 6.54 -22.34 5.22
N SER A 47 5.86 -21.83 6.24
CA SER A 47 5.03 -22.66 7.11
C SER A 47 3.80 -23.17 6.35
N LEU A 48 3.64 -24.48 6.26
CA LEU A 48 2.50 -25.12 5.62
C LEU A 48 1.36 -25.45 6.60
N SER A 49 1.53 -25.05 7.86
CA SER A 49 0.50 -25.23 8.90
C SER A 49 -0.79 -24.49 8.54
N PRO A 50 -1.95 -24.99 8.91
CA PRO A 50 -3.21 -24.27 8.80
C PRO A 50 -3.14 -22.90 9.51
N HIS A 51 -4.04 -22.00 9.15
CA HIS A 51 -4.20 -20.74 9.89
C HIS A 51 -4.40 -21.03 11.39
N PRO A 52 -3.69 -20.32 12.29
CA PRO A 52 -3.72 -20.62 13.72
C PRO A 52 -5.13 -20.58 14.30
N GLU A 53 -5.52 -21.64 15.00
CA GLU A 53 -6.88 -21.78 15.54
C GLU A 53 -7.23 -20.70 16.57
N ILE A 54 -6.23 -20.12 17.24
CA ILE A 54 -6.41 -19.03 18.21
C ILE A 54 -7.09 -17.81 17.60
N PHE A 55 -6.94 -17.56 16.30
CA PHE A 55 -7.60 -16.45 15.61
C PHE A 55 -9.02 -16.78 15.13
N GLY A 56 -9.50 -18.02 15.36
CA GLY A 56 -10.87 -18.44 15.07
C GLY A 56 -11.19 -18.55 13.59
N ASN A 57 -12.41 -18.14 13.22
CA ASN A 57 -12.86 -18.24 11.84
C ASN A 57 -12.47 -17.03 11.02
N LYS A 58 -11.66 -17.23 9.98
CA LYS A 58 -11.13 -16.21 9.07
C LYS A 58 -12.18 -15.34 8.37
N LEU A 59 -13.41 -15.86 8.14
CA LEU A 59 -14.50 -15.07 7.52
C LEU A 59 -15.25 -14.19 8.53
N SER A 60 -15.14 -14.48 9.82
CA SER A 60 -15.83 -13.73 10.87
C SER A 60 -14.91 -12.92 11.77
N ASN A 61 -13.59 -13.15 11.71
CA ASN A 61 -12.64 -12.33 12.43
C ASN A 61 -12.40 -11.04 11.63
N PRO A 62 -12.75 -9.86 12.17
CA PRO A 62 -12.64 -8.60 11.44
C PRO A 62 -11.21 -8.06 11.39
N TYR A 63 -10.28 -8.63 12.18
CA TYR A 63 -8.93 -8.08 12.35
C TYR A 63 -7.83 -9.01 11.89
N ILE A 64 -8.05 -10.34 11.92
CA ILE A 64 -7.03 -11.33 11.57
C ILE A 64 -7.65 -12.37 10.64
N THR A 65 -7.17 -12.40 9.41
CA THR A 65 -7.62 -13.32 8.37
C THR A 65 -6.44 -13.89 7.57
N THR A 66 -6.70 -14.41 6.40
CA THR A 66 -5.69 -14.81 5.42
C THR A 66 -5.96 -14.10 4.10
N ASP A 67 -4.91 -13.65 3.42
CA ASP A 67 -5.06 -13.15 2.07
C ASP A 67 -5.21 -14.34 1.07
N PHE A 68 -4.15 -14.73 0.38
CA PHE A 68 -4.22 -15.78 -0.64
C PHE A 68 -3.98 -17.19 -0.07
N SER A 69 -3.00 -17.34 0.81
CA SER A 69 -2.52 -18.62 1.32
C SER A 69 -2.86 -18.84 2.80
N GLU A 70 -3.06 -20.12 3.21
CA GLU A 70 -3.10 -20.48 4.65
C GLU A 70 -1.88 -19.97 5.42
N SER A 71 -0.73 -19.89 4.74
CA SER A 71 0.53 -19.42 5.30
C SER A 71 0.64 -17.90 5.40
N GLN A 72 -0.30 -17.14 4.80
CA GLN A 72 -0.26 -15.68 4.72
C GLN A 72 -1.31 -15.08 5.66
N ILE A 73 -0.83 -14.50 6.76
CA ILE A 73 -1.70 -13.77 7.69
C ILE A 73 -1.96 -12.38 7.15
N GLU A 74 -3.19 -11.93 7.29
CA GLU A 74 -3.61 -10.58 7.02
C GLU A 74 -4.15 -9.95 8.31
N ILE A 75 -3.58 -8.78 8.68
CA ILE A 75 -4.01 -7.96 9.81
C ILE A 75 -4.74 -6.75 9.25
N ILE A 76 -5.99 -6.54 9.68
CA ILE A 76 -6.84 -5.44 9.24
C ILE A 76 -7.20 -4.58 10.46
N THR A 77 -6.95 -3.28 10.40
CA THR A 77 -7.37 -2.37 11.46
C THR A 77 -8.78 -1.83 11.21
N PRO A 78 -9.53 -1.45 12.24
CA PRO A 78 -10.61 -0.50 12.06
C PRO A 78 -10.07 0.84 11.56
N THR A 79 -10.96 1.75 11.20
CA THR A 79 -10.59 3.14 10.87
C THR A 79 -10.42 3.97 12.13
N PHE A 80 -9.42 4.84 12.12
CA PHE A 80 -9.12 5.78 13.19
C PHE A 80 -9.06 7.21 12.66
N ASP A 81 -9.25 8.18 13.55
CA ASP A 81 -9.27 9.59 13.20
C ASP A 81 -7.88 10.19 12.97
N THR A 82 -6.86 9.54 13.52
CA THR A 82 -5.46 9.95 13.41
C THR A 82 -4.53 8.79 13.03
N ILE A 83 -3.40 9.12 12.41
CA ILE A 83 -2.35 8.13 12.10
C ILE A 83 -1.76 7.54 13.38
N ASP A 84 -1.65 8.33 14.45
CA ASP A 84 -1.12 7.86 15.73
C ASP A 84 -1.97 6.73 16.31
N GLU A 85 -3.28 6.85 16.26
CA GLU A 85 -4.21 5.81 16.72
C GLU A 85 -4.15 4.58 15.81
N ALA A 86 -4.23 4.76 14.48
CA ALA A 86 -4.17 3.68 13.51
C ALA A 86 -2.86 2.88 13.64
N PHE A 87 -1.71 3.57 13.73
CA PHE A 87 -0.42 2.93 13.90
C PHE A 87 -0.26 2.23 15.26
N SER A 88 -0.74 2.86 16.33
CA SER A 88 -0.68 2.27 17.68
C SER A 88 -1.48 0.98 17.75
N PHE A 89 -2.68 0.97 17.20
CA PHE A 89 -3.52 -0.21 17.11
C PHE A 89 -2.89 -1.30 16.23
N PHE A 90 -2.40 -0.94 15.04
CA PHE A 90 -1.73 -1.89 14.15
C PHE A 90 -0.50 -2.52 14.82
N SER A 91 0.34 -1.70 15.48
CA SER A 91 1.52 -2.17 16.19
C SER A 91 1.15 -3.15 17.32
N PHE A 92 0.09 -2.87 18.06
CA PHE A 92 -0.45 -3.77 19.08
C PHE A 92 -0.97 -5.08 18.48
N MET A 93 -1.74 -5.03 17.39
CA MET A 93 -2.25 -6.22 16.71
C MET A 93 -1.11 -7.08 16.14
N SER A 94 -0.06 -6.45 15.62
CA SER A 94 1.15 -7.17 15.18
C SER A 94 1.85 -7.88 16.34
N ASP A 95 1.95 -7.25 17.51
CA ASP A 95 2.48 -7.90 18.72
C ASP A 95 1.61 -9.07 19.15
N LEU A 96 0.28 -8.91 19.15
CA LEU A 96 -0.66 -9.96 19.52
C LEU A 96 -0.56 -11.17 18.58
N VAL A 97 -0.53 -10.95 17.26
CA VAL A 97 -0.37 -12.01 16.26
C VAL A 97 0.96 -12.70 16.42
N ASN A 98 2.06 -11.95 16.47
CA ASN A 98 3.42 -12.50 16.51
C ASN A 98 3.67 -13.33 17.78
N SER A 99 3.15 -12.89 18.93
CA SER A 99 3.26 -13.62 20.20
C SER A 99 2.37 -14.87 20.27
N SER A 100 1.29 -14.91 19.49
CA SER A 100 0.32 -16.01 19.48
C SER A 100 0.69 -17.16 18.54
N LEU A 101 1.72 -16.99 17.70
CA LEU A 101 2.22 -18.07 16.84
C LEU A 101 2.95 -19.12 17.66
N ASP A 102 2.94 -20.38 17.19
CA ASP A 102 3.71 -21.49 17.76
C ASP A 102 5.19 -21.12 17.90
N ASP A 103 5.88 -21.75 18.85
CA ASP A 103 7.27 -21.37 19.18
C ASP A 103 8.26 -21.50 18.01
N ASP A 104 7.99 -22.39 17.07
CA ASP A 104 8.80 -22.64 15.86
C ASP A 104 8.27 -21.92 14.61
N GLU A 105 7.22 -21.09 14.75
CA GLU A 105 6.70 -20.23 13.68
C GLU A 105 7.01 -18.76 13.93
N PHE A 106 7.29 -18.04 12.84
CA PHE A 106 7.62 -16.60 12.87
C PHE A 106 6.88 -15.87 11.74
N LEU A 107 6.58 -14.58 11.92
CA LEU A 107 6.17 -13.72 10.84
C LEU A 107 7.38 -13.37 9.97
N TRP A 108 7.18 -13.44 8.66
CA TRP A 108 8.17 -13.06 7.66
C TRP A 108 8.00 -11.57 7.31
N PHE A 109 8.91 -10.74 7.78
CA PHE A 109 8.85 -9.29 7.59
C PHE A 109 9.51 -8.86 6.28
N GLN A 110 9.10 -9.48 5.16
CA GLN A 110 9.52 -9.14 3.80
C GLN A 110 8.35 -9.22 2.84
N SER A 111 8.33 -8.31 1.83
CA SER A 111 7.30 -8.34 0.80
C SER A 111 7.50 -9.50 -0.18
N LEU A 112 8.74 -9.84 -0.51
CA LEU A 112 9.01 -11.01 -1.33
C LEU A 112 9.11 -12.28 -0.47
N PRO A 113 8.69 -13.44 -1.02
CA PRO A 113 8.56 -14.66 -0.24
C PRO A 113 9.89 -15.21 0.30
N CYS A 114 9.77 -16.02 1.34
CA CYS A 114 10.79 -16.87 1.94
C CYS A 114 11.14 -18.07 1.03
N ILE A 115 11.79 -19.13 1.58
CA ILE A 115 12.02 -20.39 0.89
C ILE A 115 10.66 -21.04 0.59
N LEU A 116 10.36 -21.24 -0.68
CA LEU A 116 9.09 -21.83 -1.12
C LEU A 116 9.24 -23.30 -1.48
N PRO A 117 8.27 -24.14 -1.11
CA PRO A 117 8.18 -25.52 -1.57
C PRO A 117 7.81 -25.60 -3.05
N ASP A 118 7.62 -26.81 -3.56
CA ASP A 118 7.01 -27.00 -4.87
C ASP A 118 5.64 -26.34 -4.94
N SER A 119 5.30 -25.76 -6.09
CA SER A 119 4.06 -24.97 -6.23
C SER A 119 2.81 -25.77 -5.85
N SER A 120 2.79 -27.08 -6.05
CA SER A 120 1.66 -27.95 -5.67
C SER A 120 1.44 -28.10 -4.17
N GLU A 121 2.44 -27.76 -3.36
CA GLU A 121 2.38 -27.87 -1.90
C GLU A 121 1.98 -26.54 -1.24
N ILE A 122 2.00 -25.42 -1.97
CA ILE A 122 1.57 -24.12 -1.45
C ILE A 122 0.08 -24.16 -1.11
N PRO A 123 -0.31 -23.99 0.17
CA PRO A 123 -1.70 -24.13 0.58
C PRO A 123 -2.50 -22.87 0.25
N ILE A 124 -3.47 -22.98 -0.66
CA ILE A 124 -4.48 -21.93 -0.87
C ILE A 124 -5.36 -21.83 0.39
N ALA A 125 -5.73 -20.61 0.79
CA ALA A 125 -6.58 -20.36 1.94
C ALA A 125 -7.89 -21.16 1.87
N LYS A 126 -8.23 -21.84 2.98
CA LYS A 126 -9.44 -22.66 3.13
C LYS A 126 -10.39 -21.98 4.10
N TYR A 127 -11.62 -21.85 3.73
CA TYR A 127 -12.65 -21.24 4.56
C TYR A 127 -13.71 -22.27 4.99
N LYS A 128 -14.25 -22.09 6.20
CA LYS A 128 -15.37 -22.87 6.70
C LYS A 128 -16.67 -22.09 6.50
N GLY A 129 -17.65 -22.67 5.85
CA GLY A 129 -18.95 -22.05 5.51
C GLY A 129 -19.46 -22.62 4.20
N ARG A 130 -20.63 -22.19 3.72
CA ARG A 130 -21.19 -22.75 2.48
C ARG A 130 -20.88 -21.87 1.26
N GLU A 131 -21.59 -20.78 1.07
CA GLU A 131 -21.58 -20.03 -0.19
C GLU A 131 -20.39 -19.07 -0.30
N LEU A 132 -20.21 -18.14 0.65
CA LEU A 132 -19.09 -17.18 0.66
C LEU A 132 -17.71 -17.84 0.70
N ALA A 133 -17.63 -19.03 1.37
CA ALA A 133 -16.40 -19.79 1.43
C ALA A 133 -16.04 -20.41 0.07
N GLU A 134 -17.04 -20.92 -0.67
CA GLU A 134 -16.85 -21.51 -1.99
C GLU A 134 -16.43 -20.45 -3.00
N GLU A 135 -17.11 -19.32 -3.05
CA GLU A 135 -16.75 -18.19 -3.92
C GLU A 135 -15.32 -17.68 -3.67
N SER A 136 -14.96 -17.47 -2.39
CA SER A 136 -13.62 -17.03 -2.02
C SER A 136 -12.53 -18.02 -2.42
N MET A 137 -12.81 -19.32 -2.31
CA MET A 137 -11.85 -20.37 -2.73
C MET A 137 -11.73 -20.46 -4.25
N GLU A 138 -12.85 -20.41 -4.99
CA GLU A 138 -12.83 -20.45 -6.45
C GLU A 138 -12.10 -19.24 -7.05
N TYR A 139 -12.31 -18.06 -6.48
CA TYR A 139 -11.56 -16.86 -6.89
C TYR A 139 -10.05 -17.06 -6.74
N ARG A 140 -9.57 -17.54 -5.59
CA ARG A 140 -8.14 -17.80 -5.35
C ARG A 140 -7.57 -18.89 -6.26
N LYS A 141 -8.34 -19.94 -6.56
CA LYS A 141 -7.95 -20.94 -7.56
C LYS A 141 -7.82 -20.32 -8.95
N GLY A 142 -8.72 -19.42 -9.31
CA GLY A 142 -8.64 -18.64 -10.55
C GLY A 142 -7.35 -17.82 -10.62
N LEU A 143 -7.02 -17.08 -9.57
CA LEU A 143 -5.76 -16.32 -9.47
C LEU A 143 -4.53 -17.23 -9.55
N ALA A 144 -4.53 -18.35 -8.85
CA ALA A 144 -3.45 -19.34 -8.91
C ALA A 144 -3.21 -19.87 -10.32
N LYS A 145 -4.28 -20.16 -11.06
CA LYS A 145 -4.20 -20.62 -12.45
C LYS A 145 -3.68 -19.54 -13.40
N LYS A 146 -4.08 -18.28 -13.17
CA LYS A 146 -3.76 -17.16 -14.05
C LYS A 146 -2.36 -16.59 -13.81
N TYR A 147 -1.99 -16.36 -12.55
CA TYR A 147 -0.74 -15.68 -12.15
C TYR A 147 0.33 -16.60 -11.57
N GLY A 148 -0.03 -17.84 -11.23
CA GLY A 148 0.83 -18.80 -10.53
C GLY A 148 0.80 -18.60 -9.00
N LEU A 149 0.93 -19.72 -8.27
CA LEU A 149 0.85 -19.75 -6.80
C LEU A 149 1.93 -18.93 -6.12
N ARG A 150 3.17 -18.99 -6.62
CA ARG A 150 4.31 -18.31 -6.01
C ARG A 150 4.19 -16.79 -6.05
N LYS A 151 3.67 -16.22 -7.14
CA LYS A 151 3.48 -14.77 -7.31
C LYS A 151 2.44 -14.21 -6.33
N GLN A 152 1.42 -15.01 -5.99
CA GLN A 152 0.37 -14.64 -5.04
C GLN A 152 0.86 -14.58 -3.58
N LEU A 153 2.08 -15.01 -3.29
CA LEU A 153 2.69 -14.92 -1.96
C LEU A 153 3.47 -13.62 -1.73
N ILE A 154 3.50 -12.73 -2.72
CA ILE A 154 4.00 -11.37 -2.51
C ILE A 154 3.07 -10.70 -1.50
N SER A 155 3.64 -10.11 -0.47
CA SER A 155 2.93 -9.45 0.62
C SER A 155 3.23 -7.95 0.63
N GLY A 156 2.38 -7.16 1.26
CA GLY A 156 2.53 -5.72 1.33
C GLY A 156 1.75 -5.08 2.45
N ILE A 157 1.75 -3.76 2.44
CA ILE A 157 0.98 -2.95 3.38
C ILE A 157 0.08 -2.02 2.57
N HIS A 158 -1.21 -2.04 2.89
CA HIS A 158 -2.18 -1.13 2.32
C HIS A 158 -2.51 -0.04 3.34
N PHE A 159 -2.55 1.18 2.86
CA PHE A 159 -2.93 2.34 3.66
C PHE A 159 -4.23 2.90 3.13
N ASN A 160 -5.29 2.77 3.93
CA ASN A 160 -6.62 3.28 3.62
C ASN A 160 -6.76 4.71 4.15
N PHE A 161 -7.24 5.61 3.31
CA PHE A 161 -7.37 7.02 3.62
C PHE A 161 -8.63 7.65 3.04
N SER A 162 -9.33 8.42 3.85
CA SER A 162 -10.26 9.46 3.41
C SER A 162 -10.15 10.69 4.29
N PHE A 163 -10.48 11.87 3.73
CA PHE A 163 -10.72 13.04 4.55
C PHE A 163 -11.96 12.85 5.43
N LYS A 164 -12.03 13.58 6.53
CA LYS A 164 -13.26 13.66 7.34
C LYS A 164 -14.39 14.29 6.53
N GLU A 165 -15.60 13.79 6.73
CA GLU A 165 -16.79 14.27 6.01
C GLU A 165 -17.03 15.75 6.27
N GLU A 166 -16.80 16.22 7.49
CA GLU A 166 -16.94 17.61 7.90
C GLU A 166 -16.00 18.55 7.10
N LEU A 167 -14.78 18.09 6.81
CA LEU A 167 -13.86 18.85 5.96
C LEU A 167 -14.34 18.87 4.51
N LEU A 168 -14.78 17.73 3.98
CA LEU A 168 -15.29 17.65 2.60
C LEU A 168 -16.53 18.49 2.38
N GLU A 169 -17.48 18.49 3.32
CA GLU A 169 -18.68 19.37 3.29
C GLU A 169 -18.26 20.84 3.30
N LYS A 170 -17.35 21.22 4.19
CA LYS A 170 -16.83 22.60 4.28
C LYS A 170 -16.14 23.05 2.98
N LEU A 171 -15.34 22.18 2.36
CA LEU A 171 -14.71 22.47 1.07
C LEU A 171 -15.75 22.62 -0.04
N TYR A 172 -16.77 21.77 -0.07
CA TYR A 172 -17.85 21.83 -1.04
C TYR A 172 -18.71 23.08 -0.90
N GLU A 173 -19.09 23.47 0.32
CA GLU A 173 -19.88 24.67 0.58
C GLU A 173 -19.17 25.97 0.17
N ASN A 174 -17.84 25.99 0.27
CA ASN A 174 -17.01 27.14 -0.08
C ASN A 174 -16.44 27.09 -1.51
N LEU A 175 -16.93 26.14 -2.33
CA LEU A 175 -16.49 26.02 -3.72
C LEU A 175 -16.92 27.26 -4.52
N ASP A 176 -15.98 27.92 -5.16
CA ASP A 176 -16.29 29.01 -6.09
C ASP A 176 -16.65 28.43 -7.48
N ILE A 177 -17.94 28.16 -7.67
CA ILE A 177 -18.47 27.53 -8.89
C ILE A 177 -18.43 28.48 -10.08
N SER A 178 -18.35 29.79 -9.85
CA SER A 178 -18.37 30.81 -10.92
C SER A 178 -17.18 30.70 -11.89
N GLU A 179 -16.08 30.07 -11.44
CA GLU A 179 -14.91 29.82 -12.29
C GLU A 179 -15.05 28.57 -13.19
N ILE A 180 -16.08 27.73 -12.98
CA ILE A 180 -16.22 26.44 -13.66
C ILE A 180 -17.31 26.46 -14.70
N GLU A 181 -18.38 27.26 -14.53
CA GLU A 181 -19.60 27.17 -15.31
C GLU A 181 -20.05 28.53 -15.88
N SER A 182 -20.42 28.49 -17.16
CA SER A 182 -21.06 29.61 -17.85
C SER A 182 -22.56 29.64 -17.68
N ASP A 183 -23.18 28.61 -17.05
CA ASP A 183 -24.64 28.48 -16.85
C ASP A 183 -24.97 28.26 -15.38
N GLU A 184 -25.83 29.10 -14.82
CA GLU A 184 -26.28 29.08 -13.41
C GLU A 184 -27.05 27.80 -13.00
N ASP A 185 -27.46 26.93 -13.97
CA ASP A 185 -28.30 25.75 -13.73
C ASP A 185 -27.53 24.42 -13.50
N SER A 186 -26.18 24.39 -13.58
CA SER A 186 -25.42 23.15 -13.51
C SER A 186 -24.52 23.04 -12.25
N ARG A 187 -25.15 23.08 -11.07
CA ARG A 187 -24.40 22.91 -9.81
C ARG A 187 -23.90 21.48 -9.66
N ILE A 188 -22.56 21.31 -9.52
CA ILE A 188 -21.93 20.01 -9.22
C ILE A 188 -22.53 19.44 -7.93
N SER A 189 -22.96 18.17 -7.94
CA SER A 189 -23.42 17.50 -6.72
C SER A 189 -22.28 17.21 -5.76
N TYR A 190 -22.59 17.08 -4.47
CA TYR A 190 -21.59 16.72 -3.46
C TYR A 190 -20.86 15.41 -3.78
N LYS A 191 -21.59 14.40 -4.32
CA LYS A 191 -20.98 13.13 -4.77
C LYS A 191 -19.97 13.37 -5.90
N GLU A 192 -20.30 14.19 -6.88
CA GLU A 192 -19.38 14.51 -7.98
C GLU A 192 -18.15 15.28 -7.49
N PHE A 193 -18.34 16.24 -6.57
CA PHE A 193 -17.21 16.92 -5.92
C PHE A 193 -16.26 15.94 -5.22
N LYS A 194 -16.77 15.00 -4.40
CA LYS A 194 -15.96 13.97 -3.76
C LYS A 194 -15.24 13.10 -4.78
N ASN A 195 -15.93 12.68 -5.84
CA ASN A 195 -15.33 11.89 -6.91
C ASN A 195 -14.18 12.64 -7.59
N MET A 196 -14.39 13.91 -7.94
CA MET A 196 -13.38 14.76 -8.56
C MET A 196 -12.13 14.89 -7.68
N LEU A 197 -12.32 15.15 -6.39
CA LEU A 197 -11.24 15.26 -5.40
C LEU A 197 -10.40 13.97 -5.33
N TYR A 198 -11.05 12.82 -5.15
CA TYR A 198 -10.35 11.54 -5.04
C TYR A 198 -9.74 11.06 -6.36
N LEU A 199 -10.35 11.37 -7.49
CA LEU A 199 -9.78 11.10 -8.81
C LEU A 199 -8.54 11.94 -9.07
N LYS A 200 -8.53 13.23 -8.69
CA LYS A 200 -7.33 14.08 -8.80
C LYS A 200 -6.18 13.53 -7.94
N ILE A 201 -6.46 13.18 -6.67
CA ILE A 201 -5.46 12.53 -5.82
C ILE A 201 -4.92 11.26 -6.50
N SER A 202 -5.80 10.42 -7.05
CA SER A 202 -5.40 9.15 -7.67
C SER A 202 -4.53 9.35 -8.90
N ARG A 203 -4.86 10.29 -9.80
CA ARG A 203 -4.05 10.59 -10.99
C ARG A 203 -2.66 11.08 -10.60
N ASN A 204 -2.58 12.07 -9.71
CA ASN A 204 -1.29 12.60 -9.26
C ASN A 204 -0.52 11.59 -8.41
N TYR A 205 -1.21 10.75 -7.59
CA TYR A 205 -0.55 9.67 -6.87
C TYR A 205 0.12 8.69 -7.84
N ILE A 206 -0.57 8.25 -8.89
CA ILE A 206 -0.02 7.32 -9.89
C ILE A 206 1.18 7.95 -10.61
N ARG A 207 1.11 9.24 -10.96
CA ARG A 207 2.23 9.97 -11.60
C ARG A 207 3.48 10.06 -10.72
N TYR A 208 3.29 10.20 -9.42
CA TYR A 208 4.40 10.48 -8.48
C TYR A 208 4.73 9.29 -7.56
N VAL A 209 4.09 8.14 -7.74
CA VAL A 209 4.28 6.95 -6.88
C VAL A 209 5.73 6.46 -6.84
N TRP A 210 6.51 6.70 -7.89
CA TRP A 210 7.93 6.41 -7.97
C TRP A 210 8.71 6.98 -6.77
N LEU A 211 8.29 8.15 -6.24
CA LEU A 211 8.93 8.78 -5.07
C LEU A 211 8.68 7.96 -3.80
N ILE A 212 7.44 7.48 -3.60
CA ILE A 212 7.11 6.62 -2.45
C ILE A 212 7.87 5.31 -2.55
N ILE A 213 7.92 4.68 -3.74
CA ILE A 213 8.69 3.45 -3.97
C ILE A 213 10.16 3.65 -3.62
N TYR A 214 10.77 4.74 -4.07
CA TYR A 214 12.18 5.06 -3.75
C TYR A 214 12.41 5.24 -2.25
N LEU A 215 11.55 6.02 -1.59
CA LEU A 215 11.73 6.40 -0.19
C LEU A 215 11.43 5.27 0.81
N THR A 216 10.50 4.36 0.47
CA THR A 216 9.99 3.33 1.39
C THR A 216 10.32 1.91 0.94
N GLY A 217 10.84 1.73 -0.28
CA GLY A 217 11.14 0.41 -0.83
C GLY A 217 12.17 -0.37 0.00
N CYS A 218 11.85 -1.65 0.25
CA CYS A 218 12.65 -2.56 1.06
C CYS A 218 12.50 -4.04 0.64
N SER A 219 12.20 -4.30 -0.64
CA SER A 219 12.08 -5.66 -1.18
C SER A 219 13.12 -5.91 -2.26
N VAL A 220 14.40 -5.84 -1.87
CA VAL A 220 15.59 -5.92 -2.76
C VAL A 220 16.04 -7.35 -3.05
N ALA A 221 15.46 -8.37 -2.37
CA ALA A 221 15.94 -9.75 -2.40
C ALA A 221 14.79 -10.75 -2.36
N ALA A 222 15.04 -11.93 -2.92
CA ALA A 222 14.16 -13.09 -2.86
C ALA A 222 14.99 -14.36 -2.68
N HIS A 223 14.35 -15.49 -2.38
CA HIS A 223 14.98 -16.79 -2.51
C HIS A 223 14.85 -17.32 -3.95
N ASP A 224 15.80 -18.10 -4.44
CA ASP A 224 15.84 -18.66 -5.81
C ASP A 224 14.64 -19.58 -6.12
N THR A 225 13.94 -20.06 -5.10
CA THR A 225 12.67 -20.78 -5.22
C THR A 225 11.49 -19.86 -5.61
N PHE A 226 11.65 -18.56 -5.64
CA PHE A 226 10.63 -17.64 -6.11
C PHE A 226 10.43 -17.73 -7.63
N THR A 227 9.79 -16.76 -8.27
CA THR A 227 9.52 -16.78 -9.69
C THR A 227 10.77 -16.43 -10.51
N PRO A 228 11.09 -17.18 -11.59
CA PRO A 228 12.26 -16.90 -12.41
C PRO A 228 12.24 -15.50 -13.05
N GLU A 229 11.07 -14.94 -13.29
CA GLU A 229 10.90 -13.60 -13.85
C GLU A 229 11.54 -12.54 -12.94
N CYS A 230 11.38 -12.67 -11.61
CA CYS A 230 11.99 -11.76 -10.64
C CYS A 230 13.43 -12.12 -10.32
N THR A 231 13.72 -13.39 -10.07
CA THR A 231 15.07 -13.80 -9.63
C THR A 231 16.14 -13.56 -10.69
N LYS A 232 15.79 -13.57 -11.98
CA LYS A 232 16.71 -13.22 -13.08
C LYS A 232 17.03 -11.74 -13.19
N LEU A 233 16.21 -10.85 -12.62
CA LEU A 233 16.48 -9.41 -12.57
C LEU A 233 17.43 -9.04 -11.40
N MET A 234 17.68 -9.99 -10.48
CA MET A 234 18.56 -9.80 -9.33
C MET A 234 19.95 -10.33 -9.68
N GLU A 235 20.91 -9.42 -9.80
CA GLU A 235 22.23 -9.67 -10.35
C GLU A 235 23.22 -10.34 -9.39
N HIS A 236 22.88 -10.44 -8.09
CA HIS A 236 23.76 -10.99 -7.06
C HIS A 236 23.15 -12.20 -6.34
N SER A 237 24.00 -13.04 -5.78
CA SER A 237 23.63 -14.18 -4.93
C SER A 237 24.44 -14.17 -3.64
N ASP A 238 23.80 -14.61 -2.55
CA ASP A 238 24.48 -14.86 -1.27
C ASP A 238 25.11 -16.27 -1.17
N ASN A 239 25.08 -17.05 -2.25
CA ASN A 239 25.52 -18.45 -2.35
C ASN A 239 24.81 -19.43 -1.39
N ARG A 240 23.62 -19.07 -0.88
CA ARG A 240 22.77 -19.86 0.03
C ARG A 240 21.31 -19.89 -0.43
N GLY A 241 21.08 -19.63 -1.72
CA GLY A 241 19.74 -19.54 -2.33
C GLY A 241 19.14 -18.12 -2.32
N GLY A 242 19.68 -17.19 -1.56
CA GLY A 242 19.28 -15.78 -1.64
C GLY A 242 19.84 -15.12 -2.88
N VAL A 243 18.96 -14.40 -3.60
CA VAL A 243 19.32 -13.52 -4.72
C VAL A 243 18.87 -12.10 -4.40
N TYR A 244 19.65 -11.09 -4.81
CA TYR A 244 19.34 -9.70 -4.50
C TYR A 244 19.85 -8.75 -5.58
N SER A 245 19.26 -7.55 -5.63
CA SER A 245 19.70 -6.47 -6.53
C SER A 245 20.27 -5.30 -5.74
N GLU A 246 21.34 -4.70 -6.27
CA GLU A 246 21.90 -3.43 -5.77
C GLU A 246 21.38 -2.21 -6.53
N ARG A 247 20.55 -2.41 -7.57
CA ARG A 247 20.11 -1.40 -8.51
C ARG A 247 18.82 -0.69 -8.10
N GLY A 248 17.90 -1.37 -7.43
CA GLY A 248 16.60 -0.80 -7.07
C GLY A 248 16.10 -1.20 -5.69
N PRO A 249 15.16 -0.43 -5.10
CA PRO A 249 14.69 -0.64 -3.74
C PRO A 249 13.55 -1.65 -3.61
N SER A 250 12.75 -1.94 -4.67
CA SER A 250 11.47 -2.63 -4.47
C SER A 250 11.06 -3.55 -5.60
N PHE A 251 11.44 -4.82 -5.52
CA PHE A 251 11.01 -5.83 -6.51
C PHE A 251 9.54 -6.26 -6.35
N ARG A 252 8.86 -5.90 -5.27
CA ARG A 252 7.40 -6.00 -5.17
C ARG A 252 6.71 -5.07 -6.17
N ASN A 253 7.25 -3.87 -6.38
CA ASN A 253 6.71 -2.86 -7.29
C ASN A 253 7.37 -2.90 -8.70
N ALA A 254 8.32 -3.79 -8.94
CA ALA A 254 9.01 -3.99 -10.20
C ALA A 254 8.10 -4.56 -11.30
N SER A 255 8.58 -4.60 -12.53
CA SER A 255 7.88 -5.22 -13.67
C SER A 255 7.50 -6.68 -13.43
N CYS A 256 8.35 -7.42 -12.72
CA CYS A 256 8.10 -8.81 -12.31
C CYS A 256 7.20 -8.96 -11.08
N GLY A 257 6.88 -7.87 -10.37
CA GLY A 257 6.17 -7.85 -9.10
C GLY A 257 4.67 -8.16 -9.19
N TYR A 258 3.89 -7.57 -8.28
CA TYR A 258 2.45 -7.85 -8.17
C TYR A 258 1.64 -7.01 -9.16
N LYS A 259 1.60 -7.44 -10.42
CA LYS A 259 0.96 -6.72 -11.55
C LYS A 259 0.05 -7.65 -12.36
N ASN A 260 -0.90 -7.05 -13.09
CA ASN A 260 -1.69 -7.77 -14.09
C ASN A 260 -0.79 -8.31 -15.23
N LEU A 261 -1.25 -9.35 -15.93
CA LEU A 261 -0.48 -9.95 -17.03
C LEU A 261 -0.32 -9.03 -18.24
N VAL A 262 -1.21 -8.08 -18.38
CA VAL A 262 -1.18 -7.03 -19.41
C VAL A 262 -1.34 -5.66 -18.73
N HIS A 263 -0.79 -4.63 -19.35
CA HIS A 263 -0.98 -3.27 -18.85
C HIS A 263 -2.41 -2.83 -19.11
N LEU A 264 -3.11 -2.40 -18.06
CA LEU A 264 -4.50 -1.95 -18.11
C LEU A 264 -4.54 -0.49 -17.65
N TYR A 265 -5.05 0.37 -18.52
CA TYR A 265 -5.09 1.82 -18.31
C TYR A 265 -6.54 2.32 -18.26
N PRO A 266 -7.25 2.15 -17.12
CA PRO A 266 -8.59 2.71 -16.99
C PRO A 266 -8.53 4.23 -16.93
N SER A 267 -9.52 4.90 -17.49
CA SER A 267 -9.63 6.36 -17.34
C SER A 267 -9.88 6.74 -15.87
N TYR A 268 -9.14 7.73 -15.40
CA TYR A 268 -9.36 8.36 -14.09
C TYR A 268 -10.00 9.76 -14.23
N HIS A 269 -10.60 10.09 -15.37
CA HIS A 269 -11.25 11.39 -15.56
C HIS A 269 -12.62 11.46 -14.89
N SER A 270 -13.36 10.36 -14.88
CA SER A 270 -14.63 10.24 -14.16
C SER A 270 -14.84 8.82 -13.64
N VAL A 271 -15.72 8.67 -12.64
CA VAL A 271 -16.11 7.33 -12.13
C VAL A 271 -16.84 6.53 -13.23
N GLU A 272 -17.60 7.18 -14.06
CA GLU A 272 -18.33 6.58 -15.19
C GLU A 272 -17.35 5.97 -16.20
N GLU A 273 -16.32 6.72 -16.59
CA GLU A 273 -15.29 6.22 -17.51
C GLU A 273 -14.48 5.11 -16.87
N PHE A 274 -14.00 5.31 -15.65
CA PHE A 274 -13.25 4.29 -14.89
C PHE A 274 -14.02 2.97 -14.82
N THR A 275 -15.28 3.02 -14.41
CA THR A 275 -16.10 1.80 -14.25
C THR A 275 -16.47 1.16 -15.59
N ARG A 276 -16.64 1.93 -16.65
CA ARG A 276 -16.85 1.44 -18.03
C ARG A 276 -15.60 0.69 -18.50
N ASP A 277 -14.43 1.27 -18.34
CA ASP A 277 -13.17 0.69 -18.82
C ASP A 277 -12.83 -0.59 -18.04
N VAL A 278 -13.01 -0.59 -16.71
CA VAL A 278 -12.82 -1.81 -15.89
C VAL A 278 -13.82 -2.90 -16.29
N GLN A 279 -15.07 -2.55 -16.61
CA GLN A 279 -16.05 -3.52 -17.13
C GLN A 279 -15.60 -4.09 -18.49
N SER A 280 -15.08 -3.25 -19.40
CA SER A 280 -14.52 -3.71 -20.66
C SER A 280 -13.38 -4.72 -20.45
N PHE A 281 -12.46 -4.47 -19.52
CA PHE A 281 -11.39 -5.41 -19.19
C PHE A 281 -11.90 -6.74 -18.64
N ILE A 282 -13.04 -6.74 -17.95
CA ILE A 282 -13.71 -7.97 -17.49
C ILE A 282 -14.33 -8.70 -18.69
N ASP A 283 -15.07 -7.99 -19.52
CA ASP A 283 -15.76 -8.56 -20.69
C ASP A 283 -14.78 -9.15 -21.72
N GLU A 284 -13.60 -8.54 -21.86
CA GLU A 284 -12.49 -9.01 -22.70
C GLU A 284 -11.69 -10.17 -22.07
N GLY A 285 -11.96 -10.50 -20.80
CA GLY A 285 -11.28 -11.58 -20.07
C GLY A 285 -9.89 -11.23 -19.52
N HIS A 286 -9.51 -9.94 -19.55
CA HIS A 286 -8.28 -9.46 -18.92
C HIS A 286 -8.37 -9.49 -17.39
N LEU A 287 -9.56 -9.29 -16.84
CA LEU A 287 -9.87 -9.43 -15.41
C LEU A 287 -11.01 -10.43 -15.21
N SER A 288 -11.01 -11.16 -14.11
CA SER A 288 -12.16 -11.99 -13.70
C SER A 288 -13.20 -11.17 -12.93
N GLN A 289 -12.79 -10.10 -12.27
CA GLN A 289 -13.64 -9.18 -11.54
C GLN A 289 -12.88 -7.87 -11.24
N ALA A 290 -13.59 -6.80 -10.88
CA ALA A 290 -13.02 -5.47 -10.68
C ALA A 290 -11.88 -5.42 -9.64
N LYS A 291 -11.97 -6.21 -8.57
CA LYS A 291 -10.93 -6.27 -7.52
C LYS A 291 -9.60 -6.89 -7.99
N GLU A 292 -9.56 -7.52 -9.16
CA GLU A 292 -8.34 -8.06 -9.78
C GLU A 292 -7.52 -6.97 -10.50
N LEU A 293 -8.03 -5.74 -10.62
CA LEU A 293 -7.24 -4.62 -11.13
C LEU A 293 -6.15 -4.25 -10.13
N TYR A 294 -4.90 -4.58 -10.45
CA TYR A 294 -3.73 -4.29 -9.61
C TYR A 294 -3.16 -2.92 -9.96
N THR A 295 -3.46 -1.94 -9.12
CA THR A 295 -3.00 -0.55 -9.22
C THR A 295 -2.36 -0.11 -7.91
N GLN A 296 -1.51 0.91 -7.96
CA GLN A 296 -0.82 1.47 -6.80
C GLN A 296 -1.76 2.21 -5.82
N ILE A 297 -2.89 2.69 -6.36
CA ILE A 297 -3.97 3.29 -5.59
C ILE A 297 -5.31 2.80 -6.13
N ARG A 298 -6.21 2.39 -5.24
CA ARG A 298 -7.51 1.83 -5.59
C ARG A 298 -8.64 2.73 -5.09
N LEU A 299 -9.64 2.96 -5.95
CA LEU A 299 -10.87 3.64 -5.59
C LEU A 299 -11.78 2.65 -4.83
N LYS A 300 -12.12 2.97 -3.60
CA LYS A 300 -12.91 2.06 -2.75
C LYS A 300 -14.39 2.49 -2.72
N PRO A 301 -15.30 1.55 -3.01
CA PRO A 301 -16.73 1.76 -2.96
C PRO A 301 -17.29 1.67 -1.55
N LYS A 302 -18.57 1.99 -1.40
CA LYS A 302 -19.34 1.73 -0.17
C LYS A 302 -19.63 0.24 0.01
N ASP A 303 -20.01 -0.44 -1.08
CA ASP A 303 -20.24 -1.89 -1.09
C ASP A 303 -19.12 -2.60 -1.86
N PRO A 304 -18.24 -3.32 -1.16
CA PRO A 304 -17.15 -4.06 -1.80
C PRO A 304 -17.61 -5.34 -2.52
N SER A 305 -18.85 -5.77 -2.37
CA SER A 305 -19.40 -6.94 -3.07
C SER A 305 -19.77 -6.63 -4.52
N ASP A 306 -20.15 -5.36 -4.83
CA ASP A 306 -20.43 -4.88 -6.18
C ASP A 306 -19.70 -3.55 -6.42
N VAL A 307 -18.40 -3.65 -6.65
CA VAL A 307 -17.48 -2.52 -6.75
C VAL A 307 -17.93 -1.50 -7.81
N LEU A 308 -18.25 -1.95 -9.03
CA LEU A 308 -18.52 -1.03 -10.15
C LEU A 308 -19.87 -0.32 -10.00
N SER A 309 -20.91 -1.04 -9.57
CA SER A 309 -22.23 -0.43 -9.35
C SER A 309 -22.19 0.53 -8.16
N SER A 310 -21.53 0.14 -7.07
CA SER A 310 -21.43 1.00 -5.89
C SER A 310 -20.61 2.27 -6.16
N LEU A 311 -19.51 2.19 -6.92
CA LEU A 311 -18.79 3.39 -7.35
C LEU A 311 -19.68 4.35 -8.17
N ARG A 312 -20.48 3.83 -9.10
CA ARG A 312 -21.41 4.65 -9.91
C ARG A 312 -22.53 5.28 -9.06
N ASN A 313 -23.10 4.49 -8.14
CA ASN A 313 -24.27 4.92 -7.38
C ASN A 313 -23.88 5.82 -6.20
N ASP A 314 -22.87 5.41 -5.43
CA ASP A 314 -22.51 6.03 -4.15
C ASP A 314 -21.24 6.91 -4.24
N GLY A 315 -20.48 6.81 -5.34
CA GLY A 315 -19.19 7.48 -5.49
C GLY A 315 -18.05 6.84 -4.71
N ILE A 316 -16.88 7.45 -4.79
CA ILE A 316 -15.66 7.02 -4.10
C ILE A 316 -15.81 7.35 -2.62
N GLN A 317 -15.61 6.35 -1.75
CA GLN A 317 -15.69 6.54 -0.30
C GLN A 317 -14.33 6.83 0.31
N TYR A 318 -13.30 6.11 -0.12
CA TYR A 318 -11.93 6.29 0.34
C TYR A 318 -10.94 5.74 -0.70
N LEU A 319 -9.65 5.98 -0.46
CA LEU A 319 -8.55 5.49 -1.29
C LEU A 319 -7.76 4.43 -0.53
N GLU A 320 -7.32 3.39 -1.22
CA GLU A 320 -6.43 2.36 -0.72
C GLU A 320 -5.08 2.47 -1.45
N VAL A 321 -4.08 2.98 -0.76
CA VAL A 321 -2.69 2.98 -1.24
C VAL A 321 -2.09 1.60 -1.03
N ARG A 322 -1.45 1.03 -2.05
CA ARG A 322 -0.96 -0.36 -2.09
C ARG A 322 0.56 -0.49 -2.30
N THR A 323 1.26 0.62 -2.28
CA THR A 323 2.66 0.74 -2.71
C THR A 323 3.66 0.20 -1.68
N LEU A 324 3.32 0.26 -0.37
CA LEU A 324 4.30 0.10 0.69
C LEU A 324 4.84 -1.33 0.81
N ASP A 325 6.17 -1.44 0.83
CA ASP A 325 6.87 -2.68 1.18
C ASP A 325 6.83 -2.91 2.70
N ILE A 326 6.92 -4.18 3.08
CA ILE A 326 7.17 -4.57 4.48
C ILE A 326 8.63 -4.28 4.81
N ASN A 327 8.87 -3.52 5.87
CA ASN A 327 10.20 -3.11 6.28
C ASN A 327 10.70 -3.94 7.47
N PRO A 328 11.68 -4.85 7.29
CA PRO A 328 12.12 -5.77 8.34
C PRO A 328 12.85 -5.12 9.50
N PHE A 329 13.29 -3.87 9.37
CA PHE A 329 13.99 -3.13 10.42
C PHE A 329 13.04 -2.64 11.54
N TYR A 330 11.73 -2.78 11.37
CA TYR A 330 10.73 -2.38 12.34
C TYR A 330 9.86 -3.58 12.74
N LYS A 331 9.56 -3.68 14.04
CA LYS A 331 8.93 -4.87 14.65
C LYS A 331 7.57 -5.27 14.04
N CYS A 332 6.84 -4.31 13.46
CA CYS A 332 5.58 -4.55 12.78
C CYS A 332 5.68 -4.41 11.25
N GLY A 333 6.89 -4.29 10.70
CA GLY A 333 7.10 -4.12 9.26
C GLY A 333 6.76 -2.74 8.70
N LEU A 334 6.41 -1.79 9.55
CA LEU A 334 6.00 -0.43 9.19
C LEU A 334 6.55 0.58 10.21
N ILE A 335 6.85 1.78 9.77
CA ILE A 335 7.22 2.89 10.64
C ILE A 335 6.22 4.05 10.50
N LYS A 336 5.77 4.59 11.63
CA LYS A 336 4.84 5.72 11.67
C LYS A 336 5.29 6.90 10.79
N LYS A 337 6.58 7.19 10.80
CA LYS A 337 7.17 8.29 10.01
C LYS A 337 6.89 8.19 8.51
N ASP A 338 6.87 6.98 7.95
CA ASP A 338 6.57 6.78 6.54
C ASP A 338 5.06 6.95 6.28
N MET A 339 4.19 6.60 7.24
CA MET A 339 2.75 6.91 7.18
C MET A 339 2.47 8.40 7.27
N ASP A 340 3.14 9.10 8.18
CA ASP A 340 3.04 10.57 8.30
C ASP A 340 3.43 11.24 6.97
N PHE A 341 4.51 10.79 6.34
CA PHE A 341 4.92 11.30 5.04
C PHE A 341 3.92 10.97 3.94
N LEU A 342 3.42 9.73 3.90
CA LEU A 342 2.43 9.31 2.91
C LEU A 342 1.14 10.13 3.00
N HIS A 343 0.70 10.48 4.21
CA HIS A 343 -0.45 11.36 4.40
C HIS A 343 -0.19 12.77 3.84
N LEU A 344 0.96 13.37 4.15
CA LEU A 344 1.35 14.66 3.55
C LEU A 344 1.43 14.58 2.03
N PHE A 345 1.94 13.47 1.52
CA PHE A 345 2.03 13.22 0.08
C PHE A 345 0.64 13.11 -0.58
N LEU A 346 -0.34 12.47 0.08
CA LEU A 346 -1.72 12.43 -0.42
C LEU A 346 -2.37 13.82 -0.44
N ILE A 347 -2.12 14.66 0.57
CA ILE A 347 -2.57 16.07 0.56
C ILE A 347 -1.86 16.84 -0.58
N TYR A 348 -0.56 16.63 -0.77
CA TYR A 348 0.19 17.21 -1.87
C TYR A 348 -0.39 16.82 -3.24
N THR A 349 -0.72 15.54 -3.44
CA THR A 349 -1.30 15.08 -4.72
C THR A 349 -2.68 15.69 -5.02
N LEU A 350 -3.41 16.16 -4.01
CA LEU A 350 -4.64 16.93 -4.22
C LEU A 350 -4.35 18.32 -4.79
N ILE A 351 -3.30 19.00 -4.33
CA ILE A 351 -3.00 20.39 -4.71
C ILE A 351 -1.98 20.52 -5.84
N ALA A 352 -1.23 19.46 -6.14
CA ALA A 352 -0.27 19.45 -7.25
C ALA A 352 -0.99 19.69 -8.58
N GLU A 353 -0.35 20.49 -9.44
CA GLU A 353 -0.85 20.75 -10.79
C GLU A 353 -0.88 19.45 -11.60
N GLU A 354 -1.92 19.31 -12.41
CA GLU A 354 -2.06 18.19 -13.33
C GLU A 354 -1.45 18.52 -14.68
N SER A 355 -0.91 17.50 -15.35
CA SER A 355 -0.42 17.62 -16.72
C SER A 355 -1.44 17.06 -17.70
N ASP A 356 -1.60 17.73 -18.85
CA ASP A 356 -2.43 17.28 -19.98
C ASP A 356 -1.66 16.30 -20.90
N TYR A 357 -0.51 15.75 -20.45
CA TYR A 357 0.26 14.79 -21.24
C TYR A 357 -0.55 13.53 -21.54
N GLU A 358 -0.76 13.23 -22.81
CA GLU A 358 -1.68 12.19 -23.26
C GLU A 358 -1.28 10.79 -22.76
N ASN A 359 0.01 10.46 -22.81
CA ASN A 359 0.53 9.13 -22.45
C ASN A 359 0.99 9.06 -20.97
N TRP A 360 0.33 9.81 -20.09
CA TRP A 360 0.76 9.92 -18.69
C TRP A 360 0.74 8.61 -17.92
N GLN A 361 -0.15 7.66 -18.25
CA GLN A 361 -0.25 6.38 -17.52
C GLN A 361 0.90 5.42 -17.90
N GLU A 362 1.27 5.39 -19.19
CA GLU A 362 2.44 4.63 -19.63
C GLU A 362 3.72 5.23 -19.04
N GLU A 363 3.84 6.56 -19.02
CA GLU A 363 4.95 7.27 -18.38
C GLU A 363 5.00 6.96 -16.87
N ALA A 364 3.88 7.01 -16.17
CA ALA A 364 3.81 6.70 -14.75
C ALA A 364 4.22 5.26 -14.46
N LEU A 365 3.79 4.29 -15.28
CA LEU A 365 4.21 2.90 -15.16
C LEU A 365 5.71 2.73 -15.40
N TYR A 366 6.25 3.39 -16.44
CA TYR A 366 7.70 3.40 -16.69
C TYR A 366 8.45 3.93 -15.47
N ASN A 367 8.03 5.07 -14.92
CA ASN A 367 8.66 5.69 -13.76
C ASN A 367 8.56 4.80 -12.50
N GLU A 368 7.42 4.15 -12.30
CA GLU A 368 7.21 3.17 -11.22
C GLU A 368 8.24 2.05 -11.31
N GLU A 369 8.37 1.42 -12.49
CA GLU A 369 9.28 0.28 -12.71
C GLU A 369 10.75 0.70 -12.63
N MET A 370 11.10 1.82 -13.21
CA MET A 370 12.47 2.38 -13.13
C MET A 370 12.87 2.71 -11.70
N ALA A 371 11.98 3.32 -10.93
CA ALA A 371 12.23 3.59 -9.52
C ALA A 371 12.34 2.30 -8.69
N ALA A 372 11.54 1.28 -9.00
CA ALA A 372 11.57 0.01 -8.29
C ALA A 372 12.84 -0.81 -8.58
N GLU A 373 13.28 -0.84 -9.85
CA GLU A 373 14.35 -1.74 -10.33
C GLU A 373 15.72 -1.09 -10.45
N ALA A 374 15.80 0.23 -10.66
CA ALA A 374 17.04 0.90 -11.06
C ALA A 374 17.30 2.25 -10.39
N ALA A 375 16.54 2.64 -9.37
CA ALA A 375 16.68 3.95 -8.73
C ALA A 375 18.06 4.24 -8.10
N TYR A 376 18.85 3.21 -7.87
CA TYR A 376 20.22 3.34 -7.33
C TYR A 376 21.29 3.42 -8.44
N ASP A 377 20.90 3.31 -9.72
CA ASP A 377 21.79 3.51 -10.83
C ASP A 377 21.89 5.04 -11.12
N PHE A 378 23.10 5.57 -11.06
CA PHE A 378 23.36 7.01 -11.25
C PHE A 378 22.88 7.55 -12.60
N ASN A 379 22.85 6.71 -13.63
CA ASN A 379 22.43 7.12 -14.99
C ASN A 379 20.92 6.94 -15.23
N MET A 380 20.18 6.38 -14.28
CA MET A 380 18.75 6.19 -14.44
C MET A 380 18.01 7.52 -14.57
N LYS A 381 17.07 7.56 -15.51
CA LYS A 381 16.20 8.71 -15.74
C LYS A 381 14.74 8.29 -15.58
N LEU A 382 13.96 9.22 -15.07
CA LEU A 382 12.51 9.20 -15.10
C LEU A 382 12.03 10.04 -16.29
N LEU A 383 10.76 9.91 -16.62
CA LEU A 383 10.10 10.75 -17.62
C LEU A 383 9.12 11.70 -16.95
N LYS A 384 9.09 12.93 -17.39
CA LYS A 384 8.11 13.94 -16.99
C LYS A 384 7.60 14.65 -18.24
N ASP A 385 6.35 14.40 -18.59
CA ASP A 385 5.70 14.93 -19.79
C ASP A 385 6.51 14.63 -21.08
N GLY A 386 7.05 13.41 -21.16
CA GLY A 386 7.87 12.92 -22.27
C GLY A 386 9.35 13.29 -22.22
N GLU A 387 9.79 14.12 -21.27
CA GLU A 387 11.17 14.58 -21.14
C GLU A 387 11.91 13.87 -20.00
N GLU A 388 13.17 13.51 -20.24
CA GLU A 388 14.02 12.87 -19.24
C GLU A 388 14.37 13.83 -18.08
N ILE A 389 14.22 13.33 -16.85
CA ILE A 389 14.58 14.04 -15.62
C ILE A 389 15.29 13.08 -14.65
N SER A 390 16.26 13.59 -13.87
CA SER A 390 16.86 12.76 -12.82
C SER A 390 15.90 12.59 -11.63
N LEU A 391 15.95 11.40 -10.99
CA LEU A 391 15.18 11.13 -9.78
C LEU A 391 15.50 12.15 -8.68
N GLU A 392 16.78 12.46 -8.49
CA GLU A 392 17.23 13.42 -7.48
C GLU A 392 16.63 14.81 -7.70
N GLU A 393 16.75 15.36 -8.92
CA GLU A 393 16.23 16.68 -9.24
C GLU A 393 14.71 16.76 -9.04
N TRP A 394 13.98 15.79 -9.59
CA TRP A 394 12.52 15.79 -9.50
C TRP A 394 12.03 15.52 -8.08
N GLY A 395 12.65 14.57 -7.38
CA GLY A 395 12.31 14.24 -6.00
C GLY A 395 12.57 15.40 -5.03
N LEU A 396 13.68 16.08 -5.14
CA LEU A 396 13.97 17.26 -4.31
C LEU A 396 12.98 18.40 -4.60
N ARG A 397 12.59 18.62 -5.86
CA ARG A 397 11.57 19.62 -6.23
C ARG A 397 10.23 19.30 -5.57
N ILE A 398 9.75 18.04 -5.66
CA ILE A 398 8.51 17.62 -5.02
C ILE A 398 8.58 17.79 -3.49
N LEU A 399 9.71 17.46 -2.87
CA LEU A 399 9.89 17.65 -1.43
C LEU A 399 9.93 19.11 -1.01
N ASP A 400 10.41 20.01 -1.86
CA ASP A 400 10.35 21.46 -1.64
C ASP A 400 8.91 21.97 -1.73
N GLU A 401 8.13 21.51 -2.70
CA GLU A 401 6.70 21.84 -2.82
C GLU A 401 5.89 21.31 -1.63
N ILE A 402 6.19 20.09 -1.13
CA ILE A 402 5.57 19.54 0.08
C ILE A 402 5.94 20.36 1.32
N ASP A 403 7.20 20.81 1.43
CA ASP A 403 7.64 21.67 2.56
C ASP A 403 6.92 23.02 2.54
N ASP A 404 6.76 23.63 1.36
CA ASP A 404 5.99 24.88 1.20
C ASP A 404 4.52 24.70 1.55
N MET A 405 3.90 23.59 1.12
CA MET A 405 2.55 23.20 1.51
C MET A 405 2.45 23.05 3.03
N CYS A 406 3.35 22.29 3.64
CA CYS A 406 3.35 22.05 5.09
C CYS A 406 3.46 23.35 5.88
N ARG A 407 4.33 24.26 5.46
CA ARG A 407 4.47 25.59 6.11
C ARG A 407 3.21 26.44 5.97
N THR A 408 2.62 26.45 4.78
CA THR A 408 1.42 27.23 4.50
C THR A 408 0.22 26.74 5.27
N LEU A 409 0.04 25.39 5.33
CA LEU A 409 -1.12 24.76 5.98
C LEU A 409 -0.90 24.52 7.50
N GLY A 410 0.31 24.70 8.02
CA GLY A 410 0.62 24.44 9.43
C GLY A 410 0.57 22.94 9.80
N ILE A 411 0.90 22.05 8.86
CA ILE A 411 0.90 20.59 9.05
C ILE A 411 2.29 19.99 8.85
N GLY A 412 2.47 18.73 9.30
CA GLY A 412 3.74 18.02 9.17
C GLY A 412 4.87 18.63 10.03
N SER A 413 6.08 18.18 9.76
CA SER A 413 7.29 18.71 10.41
C SER A 413 8.44 18.81 9.42
N ARG A 414 9.25 19.87 9.56
CA ARG A 414 10.46 20.06 8.73
C ARG A 414 11.42 18.87 8.86
N SER A 415 11.58 18.33 10.08
CA SER A 415 12.47 17.18 10.29
C SER A 415 12.01 15.93 9.52
N LEU A 416 10.72 15.76 9.28
CA LEU A 416 10.18 14.69 8.46
C LEU A 416 10.63 14.87 7.00
N ILE A 417 10.38 16.06 6.42
CA ILE A 417 10.75 16.36 5.04
C ILE A 417 12.27 16.30 4.85
N ASP A 418 13.05 16.89 5.77
CA ASP A 418 14.51 16.84 5.70
C ASP A 418 15.05 15.41 5.71
N SER A 419 14.40 14.49 6.43
CA SER A 419 14.80 13.08 6.40
C SER A 419 14.52 12.39 5.06
N MET A 420 13.48 12.82 4.32
CA MET A 420 13.22 12.32 2.96
C MET A 420 14.22 12.92 1.96
N ARG A 421 14.54 14.22 2.09
CA ARG A 421 15.60 14.86 1.30
C ARG A 421 16.96 14.16 1.49
N GLN A 422 17.30 13.79 2.71
CA GLN A 422 18.55 13.05 3.00
C GLN A 422 18.60 11.70 2.29
N ARG A 423 17.49 10.94 2.23
CA ARG A 423 17.44 9.66 1.50
C ARG A 423 17.63 9.86 -0.01
N ILE A 424 17.14 10.98 -0.59
CA ILE A 424 17.36 11.30 -2.00
C ILE A 424 18.81 11.70 -2.25
N ALA A 425 19.38 12.59 -1.44
CA ALA A 425 20.75 13.07 -1.58
C ALA A 425 21.80 11.99 -1.30
N ASP A 426 21.49 11.04 -0.40
CA ASP A 426 22.36 9.92 -0.05
C ASP A 426 21.57 8.60 -0.08
N PRO A 427 21.58 7.87 -1.21
CA PRO A 427 20.90 6.58 -1.33
C PRO A 427 21.29 5.55 -0.27
N SER A 428 22.48 5.68 0.36
CA SER A 428 22.93 4.77 1.42
C SER A 428 22.03 4.80 2.66
N LEU A 429 21.23 5.84 2.83
CA LEU A 429 20.27 6.02 3.92
C LEU A 429 18.89 5.39 3.64
N THR A 430 18.67 4.88 2.42
CA THR A 430 17.42 4.17 2.08
C THR A 430 17.36 2.80 2.77
N TYR A 431 16.14 2.32 2.99
CA TYR A 431 15.91 1.00 3.59
C TYR A 431 16.48 -0.12 2.71
N GLY A 432 16.28 -0.05 1.39
CA GLY A 432 16.82 -1.03 0.45
C GLY A 432 18.33 -1.16 0.54
N LYS A 433 19.07 -0.05 0.58
CA LYS A 433 20.55 -0.09 0.77
C LYS A 433 20.94 -0.61 2.14
N GLY A 434 20.17 -0.33 3.19
CA GLY A 434 20.35 -0.92 4.51
C GLY A 434 20.19 -2.43 4.47
N LEU A 435 19.16 -2.94 3.79
CA LEU A 435 18.92 -4.37 3.65
C LEU A 435 19.99 -5.07 2.83
N ILE A 436 20.45 -4.47 1.73
CA ILE A 436 21.56 -4.99 0.92
C ILE A 436 22.82 -5.20 1.78
N ARG A 437 23.17 -4.23 2.63
CA ARG A 437 24.33 -4.37 3.55
C ARG A 437 24.15 -5.58 4.46
N LEU A 438 22.98 -5.72 5.06
CA LEU A 438 22.68 -6.83 5.96
C LEU A 438 22.75 -8.20 5.25
N ILE A 439 22.23 -8.28 4.01
CA ILE A 439 22.25 -9.49 3.19
C ILE A 439 23.70 -9.88 2.83
N LYS A 440 24.55 -8.91 2.50
CA LYS A 440 25.98 -9.15 2.20
C LYS A 440 26.74 -9.72 3.41
N GLU A 441 26.39 -9.31 4.62
CA GLU A 441 27.04 -9.73 5.85
C GLU A 441 26.53 -11.11 6.33
N GLU A 442 25.22 -11.32 6.34
CA GLU A 442 24.61 -12.49 7.02
C GLU A 442 23.92 -13.47 6.05
N GLY A 443 23.69 -13.10 4.80
CA GLY A 443 22.85 -13.81 3.83
C GLY A 443 21.36 -13.45 3.99
N TYR A 444 20.58 -13.66 2.93
CA TYR A 444 19.17 -13.22 2.91
C TYR A 444 18.32 -13.92 3.98
N ILE A 445 18.21 -15.24 3.90
CA ILE A 445 17.34 -16.00 4.81
C ILE A 445 17.78 -15.85 6.27
N ASN A 446 19.09 -15.98 6.53
CA ASN A 446 19.61 -15.91 7.90
C ASN A 446 19.32 -14.55 8.56
N SER A 447 19.56 -13.46 7.84
CA SER A 447 19.30 -12.10 8.36
C SER A 447 17.81 -11.88 8.66
N GLN A 448 16.92 -12.35 7.78
CA GLN A 448 15.49 -12.16 7.96
C GLN A 448 14.92 -13.02 9.11
N ILE A 449 15.33 -14.27 9.22
CA ILE A 449 14.94 -15.13 10.36
C ILE A 449 15.42 -14.56 11.69
N LYS A 450 16.65 -14.03 11.72
CA LYS A 450 17.19 -13.35 12.91
C LYS A 450 16.30 -12.15 13.32
N LEU A 451 15.92 -11.30 12.37
CA LEU A 451 15.01 -10.16 12.63
C LEU A 451 13.62 -10.64 13.08
N SER A 452 13.06 -11.65 12.42
CA SER A 452 11.76 -12.23 12.79
C SER A 452 11.76 -12.80 14.22
N LYS A 453 12.85 -13.47 14.65
CA LYS A 453 13.03 -13.95 16.03
C LYS A 453 13.09 -12.79 17.03
N ILE A 454 13.87 -11.76 16.72
CA ILE A 454 13.98 -10.56 17.57
C ILE A 454 12.58 -9.90 17.72
N ASN A 455 11.85 -9.76 16.61
CA ASN A 455 10.51 -9.17 16.62
C ASN A 455 9.54 -10.01 17.48
N LYS A 456 9.56 -11.34 17.37
CA LYS A 456 8.70 -12.22 18.18
C LYS A 456 9.04 -12.13 19.67
N ILE A 457 10.34 -12.15 20.03
CA ILE A 457 10.78 -11.98 21.42
C ILE A 457 10.34 -10.61 21.97
N THR A 458 10.50 -9.55 21.17
CA THR A 458 10.09 -8.21 21.54
C THR A 458 8.57 -8.11 21.77
N SER A 459 7.78 -8.71 20.88
CA SER A 459 6.31 -8.74 20.99
C SER A 459 5.86 -9.48 22.25
N LYS A 460 6.41 -10.66 22.52
CA LYS A 460 6.15 -11.42 23.77
C LYS A 460 6.52 -10.60 25.01
N TYR A 461 7.71 -9.99 25.02
CA TYR A 461 8.17 -9.17 26.14
C TYR A 461 7.23 -7.98 26.41
N LEU A 462 6.79 -7.28 25.35
CA LEU A 462 5.89 -6.13 25.49
C LEU A 462 4.54 -6.55 26.09
N LEU A 463 3.93 -7.63 25.59
CA LEU A 463 2.63 -8.09 26.09
C LEU A 463 2.71 -8.66 27.52
N GLU A 464 3.81 -9.25 27.92
CA GLU A 464 4.01 -9.83 29.26
C GLU A 464 4.43 -8.81 30.33
N ASN A 465 5.11 -7.73 29.93
CA ASN A 465 5.75 -6.79 30.88
C ASN A 465 5.20 -5.36 30.80
N THR A 466 4.14 -5.15 30.03
CA THR A 466 3.41 -3.86 29.98
C THR A 466 1.90 -4.10 30.11
N ASP A 467 1.15 -3.04 30.39
CA ASP A 467 -0.30 -3.10 30.55
C ASP A 467 -1.05 -3.05 29.19
N LEU A 468 -0.39 -3.41 28.07
CA LEU A 468 -0.98 -3.30 26.71
C LEU A 468 -2.27 -4.11 26.55
N LEU A 469 -2.38 -5.28 27.17
CA LEU A 469 -3.59 -6.10 27.09
C LEU A 469 -4.76 -5.52 27.89
N ASP A 470 -4.49 -4.72 28.92
CA ASP A 470 -5.47 -4.06 29.79
C ASP A 470 -5.66 -2.58 29.42
N ASP A 471 -4.91 -2.06 28.41
CA ASP A 471 -5.03 -0.70 27.91
C ASP A 471 -6.44 -0.47 27.35
N ASP A 472 -7.11 0.59 27.83
CA ASP A 472 -8.47 0.94 27.45
C ASP A 472 -8.65 1.12 25.94
N ARG A 473 -7.59 1.45 25.22
CA ARG A 473 -7.58 1.57 23.75
C ARG A 473 -7.66 0.22 23.04
N PHE A 474 -7.20 -0.87 23.66
CA PHE A 474 -6.98 -2.16 22.99
C PHE A 474 -7.73 -3.33 23.61
N LYS A 475 -8.00 -3.32 24.91
CA LYS A 475 -8.51 -4.47 25.67
C LYS A 475 -9.80 -5.06 25.11
N GLU A 476 -10.68 -4.24 24.53
CA GLU A 476 -11.94 -4.71 23.95
C GLU A 476 -11.77 -5.51 22.66
N TYR A 477 -10.65 -5.28 21.94
CA TYR A 477 -10.34 -5.93 20.66
C TYR A 477 -9.70 -7.31 20.86
N VAL A 478 -9.03 -7.57 21.98
CA VAL A 478 -8.33 -8.84 22.26
C VAL A 478 -9.25 -10.06 22.16
N PRO A 479 -10.44 -10.09 22.81
CA PRO A 479 -11.35 -11.24 22.70
C PRO A 479 -11.91 -11.44 21.29
N ILE A 480 -11.99 -10.37 20.49
CA ILE A 480 -12.45 -10.43 19.11
C ILE A 480 -11.33 -10.96 18.20
N ALA A 481 -10.11 -10.49 18.40
CA ALA A 481 -8.94 -10.94 17.65
C ALA A 481 -8.59 -12.41 17.95
N LEU A 482 -8.69 -12.83 19.21
CA LEU A 482 -8.38 -14.19 19.68
C LEU A 482 -9.66 -15.06 19.86
N GLN A 483 -10.50 -15.12 18.82
CA GLN A 483 -11.79 -15.86 18.86
C GLN A 483 -11.66 -17.35 19.15
N GLY A 484 -10.53 -17.96 18.82
CA GLY A 484 -10.23 -19.37 19.07
C GLY A 484 -9.60 -19.64 20.44
N ALA A 485 -9.27 -18.60 21.22
CA ALA A 485 -8.77 -18.79 22.57
C ALA A 485 -9.89 -19.46 23.42
N LYS A 486 -9.60 -20.65 23.94
CA LYS A 486 -10.55 -21.35 24.82
C LYS A 486 -10.85 -20.46 26.02
N LYS A 487 -12.16 -20.24 26.28
CA LYS A 487 -12.65 -19.66 27.52
C LYS A 487 -12.29 -20.54 28.71
#